data_c13e1814ac3f920b1d802a106c49bdd7
#
_entry.id   c13e1814ac3f920b1d802a106c49bdd7
#
_cell.length_a   1.000
_cell.length_b   1.000
_cell.length_c   1.000
_cell.angle_alpha   90.00
_cell.angle_beta   90.00
_cell.angle_gamma   90.00
#
_symmetry.space_group_name_H-M   'P 1'
#
loop_
_entity.id
_entity.type
_entity.pdbx_description
1 polymer ?
#
loop_
_entity_poly.entity_id
_entity_poly.type
_entity_poly.pdbx_seq_one_letter_code
_entity_poly.pdbx_strand_id
1 'polypeptide(L)'
;MKKKLIANLIIFIFCISCEKTQYQIELTGFTMGTTYNIKMVTNNVETSYKTNLNNQIDSILHSINKQMSTYLYDSEISTFNNSELITPVNISKEFLYVVKRALHWAKKTDGAFDITLVPLLYLWGFGPGQKGGLTDVFPDEESINKRKIHMGYNKLMIKNNQLVKKDPYIKIDLNAIAKGFGVDAISDFLQSKEINNYMVEIGGEIRCSGLNRKNKPWMIAIENPEGDNLKN
;
A
#
# COMPACT_ATOMS: atom_id res chain seq x y z
N MET A 1 9.76 -22.59 -61.77
CA MET A 1 10.17 -22.93 -60.41
C MET A 1 10.94 -21.87 -59.67
N LYS A 2 11.95 -21.20 -60.29
CA LYS A 2 12.79 -20.14 -59.63
C LYS A 2 11.99 -18.90 -59.11
N LYS A 3 10.97 -18.46 -59.84
CA LYS A 3 10.14 -17.29 -59.44
C LYS A 3 9.26 -17.54 -58.19
N LYS A 4 8.77 -18.77 -57.97
CA LYS A 4 8.00 -19.17 -56.75
C LYS A 4 8.90 -19.28 -55.53
N LEU A 5 10.18 -19.67 -55.72
CA LEU A 5 11.15 -19.78 -54.60
C LEU A 5 11.55 -18.40 -54.09
N ILE A 6 11.69 -17.38 -54.97
CA ILE A 6 12.01 -15.98 -54.60
C ILE A 6 10.83 -15.34 -53.87
N ALA A 7 9.60 -15.57 -54.32
CA ALA A 7 8.38 -15.04 -53.62
C ALA A 7 8.26 -15.59 -52.21
N ASN A 8 8.53 -16.91 -51.99
CA ASN A 8 8.51 -17.49 -50.65
C ASN A 8 9.65 -16.99 -49.75
N LEU A 9 10.80 -16.67 -50.31
CA LEU A 9 11.92 -16.10 -49.56
C LEU A 9 11.66 -14.66 -49.11
N ILE A 10 10.95 -13.85 -49.91
CA ILE A 10 10.59 -12.46 -49.60
C ILE A 10 9.51 -12.46 -48.49
N ILE A 11 8.57 -13.41 -48.49
CA ILE A 11 7.54 -13.53 -47.40
C ILE A 11 8.21 -13.92 -46.08
N PHE A 12 9.27 -14.72 -46.08
CA PHE A 12 9.98 -15.12 -44.86
C PHE A 12 10.79 -13.97 -44.23
N ILE A 13 11.24 -13.00 -45.01
CA ILE A 13 12.01 -11.83 -44.53
C ILE A 13 11.09 -10.80 -43.83
N PHE A 14 9.79 -10.75 -44.18
CA PHE A 14 8.82 -9.86 -43.50
C PHE A 14 8.36 -10.35 -42.13
N CYS A 15 8.68 -11.58 -41.73
CA CYS A 15 8.37 -12.14 -40.41
C CYS A 15 9.49 -11.89 -39.35
N ILE A 16 10.49 -11.07 -39.65
CA ILE A 16 11.43 -10.61 -38.61
C ILE A 16 10.65 -9.57 -37.79
N SER A 17 9.94 -10.07 -36.80
CA SER A 17 9.31 -9.25 -35.77
C SER A 17 10.41 -8.35 -35.17
N CYS A 18 10.25 -7.05 -35.36
CA CYS A 18 11.12 -6.08 -34.69
C CYS A 18 10.85 -6.21 -33.19
N GLU A 19 11.63 -7.01 -32.50
CA GLU A 19 11.53 -7.15 -31.04
C GLU A 19 11.85 -5.77 -30.46
N LYS A 20 10.81 -5.10 -29.93
CA LYS A 20 10.99 -3.79 -29.31
C LYS A 20 11.93 -3.96 -28.12
N THR A 21 13.04 -3.25 -28.13
CA THR A 21 14.00 -3.25 -27.02
C THR A 21 13.27 -2.87 -25.74
N GLN A 22 13.30 -3.75 -24.75
CA GLN A 22 12.71 -3.53 -23.45
C GLN A 22 13.76 -2.99 -22.47
N TYR A 23 13.37 -1.99 -21.71
CA TYR A 23 14.20 -1.35 -20.70
C TYR A 23 13.53 -1.53 -19.32
N GLN A 24 14.35 -1.56 -18.29
CA GLN A 24 13.86 -1.48 -16.92
C GLN A 24 14.04 -0.07 -16.38
N ILE A 25 12.94 0.53 -15.96
CA ILE A 25 12.93 1.78 -15.18
C ILE A 25 12.79 1.41 -13.72
N GLU A 26 13.51 2.12 -12.86
CA GLU A 26 13.39 2.05 -11.42
C GLU A 26 13.06 3.45 -10.86
N LEU A 27 12.02 3.51 -10.02
CA LEU A 27 11.58 4.70 -9.29
C LEU A 27 11.62 4.38 -7.81
N THR A 28 12.21 5.28 -7.04
CA THR A 28 12.34 5.13 -5.57
C THR A 28 11.99 6.42 -4.88
N GLY A 29 11.50 6.34 -3.66
CA GLY A 29 11.18 7.50 -2.84
C GLY A 29 10.74 7.14 -1.44
N PHE A 30 10.10 8.09 -0.75
CA PHE A 30 9.61 7.95 0.62
C PHE A 30 8.11 8.17 0.68
N THR A 31 7.41 7.30 1.39
CA THR A 31 5.97 7.41 1.65
C THR A 31 5.60 6.65 2.91
N MET A 32 4.53 7.02 3.61
CA MET A 32 3.97 6.28 4.76
C MET A 32 5.01 5.92 5.84
N GLY A 33 6.01 6.80 6.06
CA GLY A 33 7.08 6.58 7.04
C GLY A 33 8.14 5.56 6.63
N THR A 34 8.17 5.10 5.37
CA THR A 34 9.11 4.13 4.82
C THR A 34 9.53 4.50 3.39
N THR A 35 10.30 3.63 2.75
CA THR A 35 10.67 3.76 1.33
C THR A 35 9.69 3.04 0.42
N TYR A 36 9.67 3.44 -0.86
CA TYR A 36 9.10 2.63 -1.93
C TYR A 36 10.13 2.35 -3.03
N ASN A 37 9.97 1.21 -3.71
CA ASN A 37 10.75 0.83 -4.89
C ASN A 37 9.81 0.25 -5.95
N ILE A 38 9.81 0.86 -7.14
CA ILE A 38 8.99 0.45 -8.27
C ILE A 38 9.91 0.13 -9.43
N LYS A 39 9.89 -1.12 -9.88
CA LYS A 39 10.58 -1.58 -11.09
C LYS A 39 9.55 -1.89 -12.15
N MET A 40 9.73 -1.37 -13.36
CA MET A 40 8.85 -1.63 -14.49
C MET A 40 9.64 -1.85 -15.78
N VAL A 41 9.12 -2.72 -16.63
CA VAL A 41 9.69 -2.99 -17.95
C VAL A 41 8.84 -2.26 -19.00
N THR A 42 9.50 -1.41 -19.80
CA THR A 42 8.85 -0.54 -20.79
C THR A 42 9.72 -0.36 -22.03
N ASN A 43 9.12 0.06 -23.13
CA ASN A 43 9.83 0.44 -24.35
C ASN A 43 10.16 1.94 -24.41
N ASN A 44 9.65 2.74 -23.47
CA ASN A 44 9.88 4.19 -23.40
C ASN A 44 10.81 4.52 -22.22
N VAL A 45 11.97 5.09 -22.53
CA VAL A 45 12.99 5.50 -21.56
C VAL A 45 13.26 7.00 -21.56
N GLU A 46 12.42 7.79 -22.22
CA GLU A 46 12.57 9.24 -22.23
C GLU A 46 12.52 9.79 -20.80
N THR A 47 13.39 10.74 -20.51
CA THR A 47 13.46 11.38 -19.19
C THR A 47 12.15 12.05 -18.84
N SER A 48 11.49 12.69 -19.80
CA SER A 48 10.17 13.31 -19.66
C SER A 48 9.10 12.30 -19.23
N TYR A 49 9.09 11.11 -19.83
CA TYR A 49 8.17 10.02 -19.50
C TYR A 49 8.40 9.51 -18.07
N LYS A 50 9.67 9.25 -17.72
CA LYS A 50 10.05 8.82 -16.38
C LYS A 50 9.63 9.84 -15.31
N THR A 51 9.92 11.12 -15.53
CA THR A 51 9.55 12.21 -14.62
C THR A 51 8.04 12.32 -14.47
N ASN A 52 7.28 12.21 -15.56
CA ASN A 52 5.82 12.25 -15.51
C ASN A 52 5.24 11.09 -14.71
N LEU A 53 5.74 9.86 -14.91
CA LEU A 53 5.31 8.70 -14.12
C LEU A 53 5.60 8.91 -12.63
N ASN A 54 6.81 9.37 -12.29
CA ASN A 54 7.17 9.62 -10.90
C ASN A 54 6.23 10.63 -10.24
N ASN A 55 5.97 11.76 -10.91
CA ASN A 55 5.07 12.78 -10.38
C ASN A 55 3.64 12.27 -10.15
N GLN A 56 3.12 11.41 -11.05
CA GLN A 56 1.79 10.81 -10.89
C GLN A 56 1.79 9.80 -9.72
N ILE A 57 2.83 8.99 -9.56
CA ILE A 57 2.99 8.05 -8.45
C ILE A 57 3.05 8.82 -7.13
N ASP A 58 3.88 9.85 -7.03
CA ASP A 58 4.00 10.69 -5.83
C ASP A 58 2.65 11.35 -5.48
N SER A 59 1.91 11.80 -6.48
CA SER A 59 0.56 12.36 -6.28
C SER A 59 -0.43 11.34 -5.69
N ILE A 60 -0.42 10.09 -6.19
CA ILE A 60 -1.26 9.00 -5.67
C ILE A 60 -0.87 8.70 -4.21
N LEU A 61 0.42 8.52 -3.93
CA LEU A 61 0.91 8.22 -2.59
C LEU A 61 0.63 9.36 -1.61
N HIS A 62 0.77 10.62 -2.06
CA HIS A 62 0.41 11.79 -1.27
C HIS A 62 -1.09 11.80 -0.93
N SER A 63 -1.95 11.52 -1.90
CA SER A 63 -3.40 11.42 -1.68
C SER A 63 -3.75 10.36 -0.63
N ILE A 64 -3.13 9.17 -0.71
CA ILE A 64 -3.34 8.09 0.27
C ILE A 64 -2.88 8.54 1.68
N ASN A 65 -1.73 9.21 1.78
CA ASN A 65 -1.27 9.76 3.06
C ASN A 65 -2.26 10.79 3.64
N LYS A 66 -2.79 11.68 2.81
CA LYS A 66 -3.82 12.66 3.22
C LYS A 66 -5.10 12.02 3.71
N GLN A 67 -5.40 10.82 3.27
CA GLN A 67 -6.58 10.07 3.72
C GLN A 67 -6.29 9.26 5.00
N MET A 68 -5.15 8.54 5.05
CA MET A 68 -4.97 7.41 5.97
C MET A 68 -3.83 7.57 6.98
N SER A 69 -3.02 8.64 6.90
CA SER A 69 -1.92 8.84 7.83
C SER A 69 -2.37 9.43 9.16
N THR A 70 -2.20 8.69 10.24
CA THR A 70 -2.41 9.20 11.60
C THR A 70 -1.35 10.22 12.04
N TYR A 71 -0.24 10.34 11.31
CA TYR A 71 0.84 11.30 11.57
C TYR A 71 0.61 12.67 10.93
N LEU A 72 -0.34 12.80 9.99
CA LEU A 72 -0.75 14.08 9.43
C LEU A 72 -1.98 14.60 10.19
N TYR A 73 -1.84 15.76 10.83
CA TYR A 73 -2.89 16.36 11.65
C TYR A 73 -4.18 16.62 10.86
N ASP A 74 -4.04 17.06 9.62
CA ASP A 74 -5.13 17.41 8.70
C ASP A 74 -5.54 16.27 7.76
N SER A 75 -5.14 15.04 8.04
CA SER A 75 -5.60 13.87 7.31
C SER A 75 -7.05 13.54 7.64
N GLU A 76 -7.68 12.80 6.74
CA GLU A 76 -9.07 12.37 6.90
C GLU A 76 -9.23 11.46 8.13
N ILE A 77 -8.31 10.52 8.33
CA ILE A 77 -8.31 9.65 9.51
C ILE A 77 -8.07 10.44 10.81
N SER A 78 -7.18 11.45 10.80
CA SER A 78 -6.92 12.28 11.98
C SER A 78 -8.13 13.14 12.32
N THR A 79 -8.79 13.72 11.33
CA THR A 79 -10.06 14.45 11.49
C THR A 79 -11.13 13.54 12.10
N PHE A 80 -11.29 12.32 11.59
CA PHE A 80 -12.22 11.33 12.16
C PHE A 80 -11.83 10.98 13.60
N ASN A 81 -10.56 10.71 13.88
CA ASN A 81 -10.08 10.31 15.20
C ASN A 81 -10.24 11.41 16.27
N ASN A 82 -10.11 12.67 15.87
CA ASN A 82 -10.21 13.81 16.78
C ASN A 82 -11.63 14.30 16.98
N SER A 83 -12.58 13.84 16.17
CA SER A 83 -14.00 14.14 16.36
C SER A 83 -14.60 13.24 17.46
N GLU A 84 -15.26 13.84 18.42
CA GLU A 84 -16.08 13.13 19.44
C GLU A 84 -17.54 12.95 18.99
N LEU A 85 -17.86 13.39 17.77
CA LEU A 85 -19.21 13.27 17.22
C LEU A 85 -19.51 11.81 16.88
N ILE A 86 -20.69 11.35 17.30
CA ILE A 86 -21.27 10.04 16.91
C ILE A 86 -22.11 10.14 15.63
N THR A 87 -22.17 11.33 15.01
CA THR A 87 -22.86 11.56 13.74
C THR A 87 -22.07 10.99 12.57
N PRO A 88 -22.76 10.63 11.47
CA PRO A 88 -22.09 10.15 10.28
C PRO A 88 -21.07 11.16 9.71
N VAL A 89 -19.86 10.71 9.45
CA VAL A 89 -18.75 11.51 8.87
C VAL A 89 -18.57 11.10 7.41
N ASN A 90 -18.57 12.09 6.51
CA ASN A 90 -18.22 11.89 5.11
C ASN A 90 -16.75 11.52 5.00
N ILE A 91 -16.45 10.50 4.21
CA ILE A 91 -15.10 10.02 3.96
C ILE A 91 -14.92 9.77 2.46
N SER A 92 -13.66 9.85 1.99
CA SER A 92 -13.32 9.57 0.59
C SER A 92 -13.65 8.11 0.22
N LYS A 93 -13.76 7.84 -1.09
CA LYS A 93 -14.07 6.50 -1.60
C LYS A 93 -12.97 5.49 -1.25
N GLU A 94 -11.73 5.90 -1.38
CA GLU A 94 -10.55 5.10 -1.10
C GLU A 94 -10.44 4.79 0.39
N PHE A 95 -10.63 5.79 1.25
CA PHE A 95 -10.66 5.59 2.70
C PHE A 95 -11.78 4.64 3.11
N LEU A 96 -12.99 4.85 2.59
CA LEU A 96 -14.13 3.96 2.81
C LEU A 96 -13.85 2.52 2.35
N TYR A 97 -13.19 2.37 1.20
CA TYR A 97 -12.81 1.05 0.69
C TYR A 97 -11.88 0.33 1.67
N VAL A 98 -10.82 1.00 2.14
CA VAL A 98 -9.86 0.42 3.09
C VAL A 98 -10.52 0.08 4.41
N VAL A 99 -11.36 0.96 4.95
CA VAL A 99 -12.14 0.69 6.18
C VAL A 99 -13.08 -0.51 6.01
N LYS A 100 -13.77 -0.63 4.87
CA LYS A 100 -14.62 -1.81 4.57
C LYS A 100 -13.79 -3.10 4.56
N ARG A 101 -12.61 -3.08 3.94
CA ARG A 101 -11.70 -4.23 3.92
C ARG A 101 -11.20 -4.58 5.32
N ALA A 102 -10.83 -3.56 6.11
CA ALA A 102 -10.40 -3.73 7.49
C ALA A 102 -11.50 -4.35 8.37
N LEU A 103 -12.71 -3.84 8.30
CA LEU A 103 -13.86 -4.39 9.04
C LEU A 103 -14.22 -5.81 8.60
N HIS A 104 -14.05 -6.12 7.30
CA HIS A 104 -14.22 -7.50 6.81
C HIS A 104 -13.21 -8.45 7.47
N TRP A 105 -11.94 -8.08 7.53
CA TRP A 105 -10.92 -8.90 8.18
C TRP A 105 -11.09 -8.95 9.70
N ALA A 106 -11.45 -7.84 10.34
CA ALA A 106 -11.77 -7.82 11.76
C ALA A 106 -12.85 -8.86 12.10
N LYS A 107 -13.93 -8.91 11.32
CA LYS A 107 -14.98 -9.91 11.47
C LYS A 107 -14.50 -11.34 11.18
N LYS A 108 -13.68 -11.53 10.15
CA LYS A 108 -13.16 -12.86 9.76
C LYS A 108 -12.22 -13.47 10.81
N THR A 109 -11.51 -12.62 11.54
CA THR A 109 -10.54 -13.00 12.57
C THR A 109 -11.11 -12.91 13.99
N ASP A 110 -12.42 -12.69 14.11
CA ASP A 110 -13.11 -12.48 15.39
C ASP A 110 -12.43 -11.42 16.29
N GLY A 111 -11.97 -10.33 15.64
CA GLY A 111 -11.31 -9.20 16.29
C GLY A 111 -9.83 -9.38 16.58
N ALA A 112 -9.18 -10.48 16.15
CA ALA A 112 -7.72 -10.62 16.26
C ALA A 112 -7.00 -9.57 15.37
N PHE A 113 -7.61 -9.16 14.26
CA PHE A 113 -7.28 -7.94 13.55
C PHE A 113 -8.34 -6.89 13.84
N ASP A 114 -7.97 -5.77 14.45
CA ASP A 114 -8.91 -4.70 14.79
C ASP A 114 -8.25 -3.32 14.62
N ILE A 115 -8.79 -2.51 13.71
CA ILE A 115 -8.29 -1.15 13.44
C ILE A 115 -8.62 -0.15 14.55
N THR A 116 -9.42 -0.52 15.54
CA THR A 116 -9.79 0.35 16.68
C THR A 116 -8.81 0.27 17.86
N LEU A 117 -7.68 -0.42 17.69
CA LEU A 117 -6.70 -0.70 18.75
C LEU A 117 -5.85 0.52 19.17
N VAL A 118 -6.11 1.72 18.62
CA VAL A 118 -5.37 2.95 18.89
C VAL A 118 -5.16 3.26 20.38
N PRO A 119 -6.17 3.10 21.28
CA PRO A 119 -5.96 3.32 22.71
C PRO A 119 -4.86 2.44 23.33
N LEU A 120 -4.71 1.21 22.83
CA LEU A 120 -3.61 0.33 23.25
C LEU A 120 -2.29 0.71 22.58
N LEU A 121 -2.29 1.07 21.30
CA LEU A 121 -1.06 1.56 20.64
C LEU A 121 -0.44 2.70 21.44
N TYR A 122 -1.23 3.69 21.86
CA TYR A 122 -0.73 4.81 22.66
C TYR A 122 -0.24 4.37 24.05
N LEU A 123 -0.92 3.44 24.68
CA LEU A 123 -0.52 2.90 25.99
C LEU A 123 0.84 2.18 25.90
N TRP A 124 1.14 1.53 24.78
CA TRP A 124 2.40 0.86 24.49
C TRP A 124 3.46 1.77 23.84
N GLY A 125 3.21 3.08 23.78
CA GLY A 125 4.16 4.06 23.25
C GLY A 125 4.26 4.10 21.73
N PHE A 126 3.27 3.59 20.99
CA PHE A 126 3.18 3.69 19.53
C PHE A 126 2.22 4.80 19.10
N GLY A 127 2.47 5.37 17.92
CA GLY A 127 1.62 6.41 17.31
C GLY A 127 2.24 7.79 17.33
N PRO A 128 1.53 8.80 16.80
CA PRO A 128 2.03 10.17 16.69
C PRO A 128 2.48 10.75 18.03
N GLY A 129 3.69 11.33 18.05
CA GLY A 129 4.27 11.93 19.25
C GLY A 129 4.82 10.95 20.28
N GLN A 130 4.73 9.65 20.04
CA GLN A 130 5.27 8.62 20.90
C GLN A 130 6.72 8.23 20.52
N LYS A 131 7.44 7.59 21.46
CA LYS A 131 8.84 7.20 21.28
C LYS A 131 9.04 5.79 20.67
N GLY A 132 7.98 5.19 20.08
CA GLY A 132 8.11 3.92 19.37
C GLY A 132 8.22 2.68 20.25
N GLY A 133 7.44 2.59 21.32
CA GLY A 133 7.36 1.36 22.14
C GLY A 133 8.58 1.10 23.04
N LEU A 134 9.56 1.99 23.08
CA LEU A 134 10.76 1.89 23.91
C LEU A 134 10.46 2.39 25.35
N THR A 135 9.58 1.70 26.06
CA THR A 135 9.37 1.96 27.48
C THR A 135 9.80 0.73 28.27
N ASP A 136 10.65 0.94 29.27
CA ASP A 136 11.06 -0.12 30.22
C ASP A 136 9.92 -0.52 31.17
N VAL A 137 8.78 0.14 31.09
CA VAL A 137 7.61 -0.09 31.95
C VAL A 137 6.48 -0.65 31.12
N PHE A 138 6.12 -1.90 31.36
CA PHE A 138 4.94 -2.52 30.76
C PHE A 138 3.67 -1.98 31.42
N PRO A 139 2.62 -1.70 30.62
CA PRO A 139 1.32 -1.30 31.16
C PRO A 139 0.73 -2.38 32.07
N ASP A 140 0.16 -1.96 33.20
CA ASP A 140 -0.57 -2.87 34.08
C ASP A 140 -1.93 -3.29 33.51
N GLU A 141 -2.48 -4.37 34.05
CA GLU A 141 -3.73 -4.95 33.55
C GLU A 141 -4.93 -3.98 33.70
N GLU A 142 -4.97 -3.16 34.73
CA GLU A 142 -6.01 -2.18 34.96
C GLU A 142 -6.00 -1.11 33.84
N SER A 143 -4.83 -0.59 33.53
CA SER A 143 -4.62 0.37 32.43
C SER A 143 -5.02 -0.21 31.08
N ILE A 144 -4.64 -1.47 30.81
CA ILE A 144 -5.05 -2.18 29.59
C ILE A 144 -6.59 -2.29 29.51
N ASN A 145 -7.23 -2.75 30.59
CA ASN A 145 -8.69 -2.95 30.62
C ASN A 145 -9.45 -1.63 30.48
N LYS A 146 -8.98 -0.54 31.08
CA LYS A 146 -9.53 0.80 30.89
C LYS A 146 -9.49 1.27 29.44
N ARG A 147 -8.46 0.90 28.68
CA ARG A 147 -8.34 1.28 27.26
C ARG A 147 -9.22 0.42 26.36
N LYS A 148 -9.35 -0.87 26.67
CA LYS A 148 -10.15 -1.82 25.89
C LYS A 148 -11.64 -1.44 25.80
N ILE A 149 -12.20 -0.72 26.77
CA ILE A 149 -13.61 -0.30 26.72
C ILE A 149 -13.92 0.62 25.51
N HIS A 150 -12.93 1.34 24.98
CA HIS A 150 -13.04 2.22 23.81
C HIS A 150 -12.54 1.56 22.52
N MET A 151 -12.49 0.24 22.49
CA MET A 151 -12.09 -0.54 21.32
C MET A 151 -13.21 -1.47 20.88
N GLY A 152 -13.06 -2.04 19.70
CA GLY A 152 -13.95 -3.03 19.12
C GLY A 152 -14.50 -2.60 17.75
N TYR A 153 -14.19 -3.39 16.73
CA TYR A 153 -14.61 -3.13 15.34
C TYR A 153 -16.14 -3.05 15.20
N ASN A 154 -16.90 -3.70 16.07
CA ASN A 154 -18.36 -3.66 16.12
C ASN A 154 -18.93 -2.30 16.59
N LYS A 155 -18.07 -1.42 17.11
CA LYS A 155 -18.40 -0.04 17.48
C LYS A 155 -18.22 0.95 16.32
N LEU A 156 -17.71 0.48 15.17
CA LEU A 156 -17.68 1.21 13.91
C LEU A 156 -18.82 0.73 13.00
N MET A 157 -19.49 1.65 12.35
CA MET A 157 -20.51 1.36 11.35
C MET A 157 -20.29 2.18 10.09
N ILE A 158 -20.67 1.59 8.95
CA ILE A 158 -20.79 2.30 7.68
C ILE A 158 -22.27 2.44 7.37
N LYS A 159 -22.75 3.69 7.23
CA LYS A 159 -24.12 4.02 6.89
C LYS A 159 -24.12 5.03 5.74
N ASN A 160 -24.77 4.70 4.63
CA ASN A 160 -24.85 5.57 3.43
C ASN A 160 -23.47 6.06 2.95
N ASN A 161 -22.46 5.18 2.93
CA ASN A 161 -21.05 5.50 2.63
C ASN A 161 -20.37 6.50 3.58
N GLN A 162 -20.93 6.71 4.76
CA GLN A 162 -20.38 7.50 5.83
C GLN A 162 -19.91 6.60 6.96
N LEU A 163 -18.86 7.01 7.67
CA LEU A 163 -18.35 6.30 8.85
C LEU A 163 -19.00 6.86 10.13
N VAL A 164 -19.42 5.96 11.02
CA VAL A 164 -20.11 6.31 12.26
C VAL A 164 -19.44 5.63 13.44
N LYS A 165 -19.16 6.38 14.49
CA LYS A 165 -18.75 5.88 15.80
C LYS A 165 -20.00 5.54 16.66
N LYS A 166 -20.00 4.41 17.34
CA LYS A 166 -20.98 4.11 18.41
C LYS A 166 -20.49 4.58 19.79
N ASP A 167 -19.18 4.83 19.91
CA ASP A 167 -18.52 5.35 21.10
C ASP A 167 -17.66 6.55 20.63
N PRO A 168 -17.82 7.76 21.21
CA PRO A 168 -17.12 8.97 20.79
C PRO A 168 -15.59 8.84 20.89
N TYR A 169 -15.10 8.00 21.79
CA TYR A 169 -13.67 7.79 22.02
C TYR A 169 -13.02 6.78 21.09
N ILE A 170 -13.79 6.14 20.21
CA ILE A 170 -13.22 5.27 19.17
C ILE A 170 -12.25 6.05 18.30
N LYS A 171 -11.05 5.52 18.17
CA LYS A 171 -10.02 5.94 17.22
C LYS A 171 -9.61 4.76 16.38
N ILE A 172 -9.27 5.03 15.13
CA ILE A 172 -8.84 3.99 14.17
C ILE A 172 -7.41 4.22 13.69
N ASP A 173 -6.73 3.13 13.37
CA ASP A 173 -5.43 3.11 12.72
C ASP A 173 -5.48 2.13 11.54
N LEU A 174 -4.94 2.54 10.39
CA LEU A 174 -4.92 1.75 9.16
C LEU A 174 -3.50 1.33 8.76
N ASN A 175 -2.49 1.54 9.60
CA ASN A 175 -1.08 1.25 9.26
C ASN A 175 -0.84 -0.21 8.84
N ALA A 176 -1.62 -1.15 9.39
CA ALA A 176 -1.52 -2.56 9.05
C ALA A 176 -2.12 -2.93 7.67
N ILE A 177 -2.81 -2.01 6.98
CA ILE A 177 -3.47 -2.28 5.69
C ILE A 177 -3.21 -1.20 4.63
N ALA A 178 -2.88 0.02 5.04
CA ALA A 178 -2.73 1.17 4.15
C ALA A 178 -1.57 1.00 3.16
N LYS A 179 -0.44 0.38 3.55
CA LYS A 179 0.69 0.16 2.67
C LYS A 179 0.33 -0.81 1.54
N GLY A 180 -0.33 -1.93 1.87
CA GLY A 180 -0.85 -2.87 0.87
C GLY A 180 -1.83 -2.20 -0.10
N PHE A 181 -2.70 -1.32 0.39
CA PHE A 181 -3.56 -0.52 -0.47
C PHE A 181 -2.75 0.42 -1.38
N GLY A 182 -1.69 1.06 -0.88
CA GLY A 182 -0.78 1.88 -1.67
C GLY A 182 -0.11 1.10 -2.80
N VAL A 183 0.37 -0.10 -2.50
CA VAL A 183 0.93 -1.05 -3.49
C VAL A 183 -0.09 -1.40 -4.56
N ASP A 184 -1.33 -1.69 -4.17
CA ASP A 184 -2.41 -1.99 -5.12
C ASP A 184 -2.75 -0.77 -5.99
N ALA A 185 -2.88 0.42 -5.40
CA ALA A 185 -3.20 1.64 -6.13
C ALA A 185 -2.15 1.99 -7.20
N ILE A 186 -0.86 1.86 -6.86
CA ILE A 186 0.23 2.05 -7.83
C ILE A 186 0.22 0.96 -8.90
N SER A 187 -0.02 -0.28 -8.53
CA SER A 187 -0.10 -1.40 -9.48
C SER A 187 -1.23 -1.20 -10.50
N ASP A 188 -2.40 -0.79 -10.03
CA ASP A 188 -3.55 -0.51 -10.89
C ASP A 188 -3.31 0.72 -11.79
N PHE A 189 -2.61 1.74 -11.27
CA PHE A 189 -2.16 2.88 -12.06
C PHE A 189 -1.21 2.44 -13.19
N LEU A 190 -0.20 1.61 -12.91
CA LEU A 190 0.72 1.10 -13.93
C LEU A 190 -0.03 0.30 -15.01
N GLN A 191 -0.96 -0.56 -14.60
CA GLN A 191 -1.80 -1.31 -15.53
C GLN A 191 -2.67 -0.38 -16.41
N SER A 192 -3.20 0.72 -15.86
CA SER A 192 -3.95 1.72 -16.61
C SER A 192 -3.11 2.45 -17.67
N LYS A 193 -1.77 2.41 -17.52
CA LYS A 193 -0.79 2.91 -18.50
C LYS A 193 -0.25 1.81 -19.43
N GLU A 194 -0.89 0.64 -19.45
CA GLU A 194 -0.47 -0.54 -20.21
C GLU A 194 0.92 -1.08 -19.82
N ILE A 195 1.41 -0.72 -18.63
CA ILE A 195 2.64 -1.26 -18.04
C ILE A 195 2.26 -2.53 -17.27
N ASN A 196 2.43 -3.69 -17.90
CA ASN A 196 1.99 -4.98 -17.35
C ASN A 196 3.11 -5.78 -16.68
N ASN A 197 4.36 -5.36 -16.85
CA ASN A 197 5.56 -6.01 -16.33
C ASN A 197 6.17 -5.11 -15.24
N TYR A 198 5.83 -5.34 -13.98
CA TYR A 198 6.27 -4.49 -12.88
C TYR A 198 6.42 -5.25 -11.56
N MET A 199 7.17 -4.65 -10.66
CA MET A 199 7.23 -4.93 -9.24
C MET A 199 7.05 -3.60 -8.49
N VAL A 200 6.07 -3.54 -7.62
CA VAL A 200 5.81 -2.41 -6.70
C VAL A 200 6.06 -2.90 -5.28
N GLU A 201 6.88 -2.16 -4.55
CA GLU A 201 7.18 -2.43 -3.14
C GLU A 201 7.03 -1.14 -2.34
N ILE A 202 6.38 -1.20 -1.17
CA ILE A 202 6.26 -0.12 -0.20
C ILE A 202 6.45 -0.71 1.21
N GLY A 203 7.61 -0.45 1.83
CA GLY A 203 7.89 -0.88 3.20
C GLY A 203 7.70 -2.37 3.46
N GLY A 204 8.06 -3.21 2.49
CA GLY A 204 7.98 -4.67 2.56
C GLY A 204 6.71 -5.28 1.95
N GLU A 205 5.64 -4.52 1.75
CA GLU A 205 4.48 -4.99 0.99
C GLU A 205 4.77 -4.95 -0.50
N ILE A 206 4.53 -6.07 -1.21
CA ILE A 206 4.94 -6.23 -2.60
C ILE A 206 3.79 -6.76 -3.46
N ARG A 207 3.66 -6.18 -4.68
CA ARG A 207 2.84 -6.74 -5.77
C ARG A 207 3.64 -6.74 -7.06
N CYS A 208 3.67 -7.90 -7.72
CA CYS A 208 4.33 -8.09 -9.01
C CYS A 208 3.32 -8.49 -10.08
N SER A 209 3.64 -8.14 -11.33
CA SER A 209 2.93 -8.63 -12.52
C SER A 209 3.90 -8.88 -13.66
N GLY A 210 3.57 -9.83 -14.54
CA GLY A 210 4.35 -10.15 -15.72
C GLY A 210 5.77 -10.63 -15.43
N LEU A 211 6.70 -10.26 -16.30
CA LEU A 211 8.08 -10.74 -16.28
C LEU A 211 9.07 -9.57 -16.07
N ASN A 212 10.23 -9.89 -15.51
CA ASN A 212 11.33 -8.96 -15.40
C ASN A 212 12.04 -8.74 -16.76
N ARG A 213 13.00 -7.81 -16.82
CA ARG A 213 13.77 -7.51 -18.06
C ARG A 213 14.45 -8.73 -18.71
N LYS A 214 14.70 -9.80 -17.95
CA LYS A 214 15.33 -11.04 -18.44
C LYS A 214 14.29 -12.07 -18.92
N ASN A 215 13.01 -11.66 -19.11
CA ASN A 215 11.88 -12.53 -19.42
C ASN A 215 11.70 -13.68 -18.41
N LYS A 216 11.98 -13.42 -17.13
CA LYS A 216 11.80 -14.37 -16.02
C LYS A 216 10.80 -13.82 -15.01
N PRO A 217 10.14 -14.66 -14.21
CA PRO A 217 9.35 -14.21 -13.07
C PRO A 217 10.16 -13.30 -12.15
N TRP A 218 9.47 -12.37 -11.50
CA TRP A 218 10.07 -11.56 -10.44
C TRP A 218 10.49 -12.44 -9.26
N MET A 219 11.68 -12.21 -8.74
CA MET A 219 12.24 -12.93 -7.59
C MET A 219 12.20 -12.01 -6.38
N ILE A 220 11.49 -12.43 -5.33
CA ILE A 220 11.38 -11.71 -4.07
C ILE A 220 12.10 -12.52 -3.00
N ALA A 221 13.01 -11.88 -2.28
CA ALA A 221 13.65 -12.46 -1.11
C ALA A 221 12.94 -11.97 0.16
N ILE A 222 12.77 -12.89 1.11
CA ILE A 222 12.35 -12.54 2.47
C ILE A 222 13.64 -12.35 3.28
N GLU A 223 13.78 -11.19 3.89
CA GLU A 223 14.95 -10.87 4.72
C GLU A 223 14.95 -11.76 5.98
N ASN A 224 16.10 -12.34 6.29
CA ASN A 224 16.25 -13.14 7.51
C ASN A 224 16.33 -12.18 8.71
N PRO A 225 15.40 -12.23 9.68
CA PRO A 225 15.41 -11.36 10.85
C PRO A 225 16.64 -11.56 11.77
N GLU A 226 17.32 -12.70 11.68
CA GLU A 226 18.53 -12.98 12.45
C GLU A 226 19.80 -12.39 11.82
N GLY A 227 19.68 -11.75 10.64
CA GLY A 227 20.80 -11.17 9.90
C GLY A 227 21.80 -12.20 9.38
N ASP A 228 22.81 -11.74 8.64
CA ASP A 228 23.89 -12.59 8.07
C ASP A 228 24.89 -13.14 9.13
N ASN A 229 24.57 -13.10 10.41
CA ASN A 229 25.44 -13.57 11.50
C ASN A 229 25.60 -15.11 11.58
N LEU A 230 24.98 -15.86 10.65
CA LEU A 230 25.15 -17.31 10.51
C LEU A 230 26.28 -17.71 9.53
N LYS A 231 27.14 -16.77 9.12
CA LYS A 231 28.39 -17.09 8.41
C LYS A 231 29.56 -16.98 9.36
N ASN A 232 29.75 -18.02 10.18
CA ASN A 232 31.04 -18.43 10.75
C ASN A 232 31.08 -19.96 10.78
#